data_30dcb2bfd1ea12f7f8dd199d6165d34f
#
_entry.id   30dcb2bfd1ea12f7f8dd199d6165d34f
#
_cell.length_a   1.000
_cell.length_b   1.000
_cell.length_c   1.000
_cell.angle_alpha   90.00
_cell.angle_beta   90.00
_cell.angle_gamma   90.00
#
_symmetry.space_group_name_H-M   'P 1'
#
loop_
_entity.id
_entity.type
_entity.pdbx_description
1 polymer ?
#
loop_
_entity_poly.entity_id
_entity_poly.type
_entity_poly.pdbx_seq_one_letter_code
_entity_poly.pdbx_strand_id
1 'polypeptide(L)'
;MIFIMARSFKEAIQHRRTHYGIGNNSPISDNEIHEIIKTAVTHVPSAFNSQSTRIVLLLGESHKKLWEIVKDTLRKIVPAEAYKATEVKIDNSFEAGYGTVLFFEDTAVVEGLQKQFPSYKENFPVWSQQTSAMHQFAVWTMLEDAGFGASLQHYNPLIDEAVAKQWHINPVSYTHLTLPTNSLV
;
A
#
# COMPACT_ATOMS: atom_id res chain seq x y z
N MET A 1 -27.61 1.35 -13.04
CA MET A 1 -26.63 0.38 -12.53
C MET A 1 -25.70 0.08 -13.70
N ILE A 2 -24.55 0.72 -13.75
CA ILE A 2 -23.55 0.47 -14.79
C ILE A 2 -22.85 -0.84 -14.38
N PHE A 3 -23.09 -1.92 -15.12
CA PHE A 3 -22.29 -3.13 -15.00
C PHE A 3 -20.88 -2.80 -15.51
N ILE A 4 -19.95 -2.57 -14.60
CA ILE A 4 -18.53 -2.60 -14.95
C ILE A 4 -18.25 -4.07 -15.29
N MET A 5 -18.11 -4.39 -16.58
CA MET A 5 -17.65 -5.73 -16.95
C MET A 5 -16.24 -5.90 -16.43
N ALA A 6 -16.00 -6.94 -15.62
CA ALA A 6 -14.68 -7.28 -15.15
C ALA A 6 -13.73 -7.42 -16.35
N ARG A 7 -12.62 -6.71 -16.32
CA ARG A 7 -11.58 -6.80 -17.35
C ARG A 7 -10.83 -8.12 -17.23
N SER A 8 -10.30 -8.61 -18.31
CA SER A 8 -9.30 -9.67 -18.22
C SER A 8 -8.05 -9.15 -17.49
N PHE A 9 -7.27 -10.04 -16.88
CA PHE A 9 -6.02 -9.66 -16.23
C PHE A 9 -5.08 -8.86 -17.14
N LYS A 10 -5.02 -9.25 -18.43
CA LYS A 10 -4.24 -8.51 -19.44
C LYS A 10 -4.74 -7.08 -19.62
N GLU A 11 -6.03 -6.89 -19.71
CA GLU A 11 -6.64 -5.56 -19.88
C GLU A 11 -6.44 -4.70 -18.64
N ALA A 12 -6.60 -5.26 -17.44
CA ALA A 12 -6.36 -4.55 -16.18
C ALA A 12 -4.90 -4.07 -16.09
N ILE A 13 -3.92 -4.90 -16.44
CA ILE A 13 -2.50 -4.49 -16.52
C ILE A 13 -2.29 -3.37 -17.55
N GLN A 14 -2.88 -3.48 -18.72
CA GLN A 14 -2.71 -2.50 -19.79
C GLN A 14 -3.37 -1.16 -19.46
N HIS A 15 -4.45 -1.19 -18.70
CA HIS A 15 -5.23 -0.01 -18.32
C HIS A 15 -4.64 0.70 -17.10
N ARG A 16 -4.12 -0.05 -16.11
CA ARG A 16 -3.56 0.49 -14.87
C ARG A 16 -2.52 1.58 -15.15
N ARG A 17 -2.71 2.74 -14.51
CA ARG A 17 -1.79 3.88 -14.54
C ARG A 17 -1.62 4.43 -13.13
N THR A 18 -0.59 5.26 -12.95
CA THR A 18 -0.44 6.09 -11.77
C THR A 18 -1.34 7.32 -11.90
N HIS A 19 -2.21 7.53 -10.92
CA HIS A 19 -3.10 8.69 -10.85
C HIS A 19 -2.72 9.56 -9.67
N TYR A 20 -2.63 10.88 -9.90
CA TYR A 20 -2.35 11.88 -8.86
C TYR A 20 -3.57 12.77 -8.58
N GLY A 21 -4.47 12.94 -9.51
CA GLY A 21 -5.76 13.57 -9.29
C GLY A 21 -6.72 12.56 -8.68
N ILE A 22 -6.66 12.40 -7.36
CA ILE A 22 -7.37 11.37 -6.60
C ILE A 22 -8.51 12.02 -5.82
N GLY A 23 -9.67 11.39 -5.81
CA GLY A 23 -10.86 11.81 -5.05
C GLY A 23 -11.31 10.75 -4.08
N ASN A 24 -12.36 11.05 -3.31
CA ASN A 24 -12.85 10.21 -2.23
C ASN A 24 -14.09 9.37 -2.57
N ASN A 25 -14.38 9.18 -3.84
CA ASN A 25 -15.48 8.33 -4.27
C ASN A 25 -15.01 6.89 -4.44
N SER A 26 -15.82 5.93 -3.95
CA SER A 26 -15.57 4.51 -4.17
C SER A 26 -16.56 3.94 -5.18
N PRO A 27 -16.09 3.20 -6.20
CA PRO A 27 -16.96 2.49 -7.13
C PRO A 27 -17.58 1.21 -6.55
N ILE A 28 -17.01 0.68 -5.46
CA ILE A 28 -17.42 -0.55 -4.78
C ILE A 28 -17.53 -0.32 -3.26
N SER A 29 -18.12 -1.27 -2.55
CA SER A 29 -18.24 -1.21 -1.09
C SER A 29 -16.91 -1.49 -0.38
N ASP A 30 -16.80 -1.06 0.89
CA ASP A 30 -15.63 -1.36 1.74
C ASP A 30 -15.39 -2.87 1.87
N ASN A 31 -16.46 -3.67 1.93
CA ASN A 31 -16.35 -5.13 1.99
C ASN A 31 -15.72 -5.70 0.71
N GLU A 32 -16.04 -5.17 -0.46
CA GLU A 32 -15.44 -5.60 -1.71
C GLU A 32 -13.97 -5.21 -1.77
N ILE A 33 -13.57 -4.05 -1.23
CA ILE A 33 -12.14 -3.67 -1.09
C ILE A 33 -11.42 -4.66 -0.17
N HIS A 34 -12.02 -5.06 0.95
CA HIS A 34 -11.46 -6.07 1.85
C HIS A 34 -11.28 -7.42 1.15
N GLU A 35 -12.24 -7.86 0.34
CA GLU A 35 -12.12 -9.13 -0.42
C GLU A 35 -11.03 -9.07 -1.48
N ILE A 36 -10.78 -7.92 -2.11
CA ILE A 36 -9.62 -7.71 -3.00
C ILE A 36 -8.30 -7.96 -2.23
N ILE A 37 -8.14 -7.33 -1.06
CA ILE A 37 -6.94 -7.47 -0.24
C ILE A 37 -6.78 -8.91 0.24
N LYS A 38 -7.85 -9.53 0.73
CA LYS A 38 -7.86 -10.91 1.19
C LYS A 38 -7.49 -11.88 0.05
N THR A 39 -8.00 -11.63 -1.16
CA THR A 39 -7.63 -12.40 -2.35
C THR A 39 -6.12 -12.32 -2.62
N ALA A 40 -5.53 -11.12 -2.57
CA ALA A 40 -4.09 -10.95 -2.73
C ALA A 40 -3.30 -11.72 -1.66
N VAL A 41 -3.63 -11.54 -0.39
CA VAL A 41 -2.93 -12.20 0.73
C VAL A 41 -3.03 -13.73 0.64
N THR A 42 -4.17 -14.25 0.15
CA THR A 42 -4.40 -15.69 0.06
C THR A 42 -3.70 -16.35 -1.13
N HIS A 43 -3.61 -15.65 -2.26
CA HIS A 43 -3.26 -16.27 -3.53
C HIS A 43 -1.93 -15.80 -4.14
N VAL A 44 -1.36 -14.68 -3.69
CA VAL A 44 -0.02 -14.26 -4.15
C VAL A 44 1.02 -15.19 -3.53
N PRO A 45 1.88 -15.82 -4.34
CA PRO A 45 2.88 -16.77 -3.82
C PRO A 45 4.02 -16.03 -3.10
N SER A 46 4.68 -16.74 -2.19
CA SER A 46 5.88 -16.27 -1.49
C SER A 46 6.97 -17.34 -1.52
N ALA A 47 8.23 -16.90 -1.53
CA ALA A 47 9.38 -17.81 -1.48
C ALA A 47 9.32 -18.68 -0.21
N PHE A 48 9.53 -19.99 -0.35
CA PHE A 48 9.41 -20.97 0.74
C PHE A 48 8.03 -20.94 1.45
N ASN A 49 7.00 -20.44 0.79
CA ASN A 49 5.70 -20.21 1.40
C ASN A 49 5.80 -19.41 2.71
N SER A 50 6.63 -18.37 2.69
CA SER A 50 6.96 -17.58 3.89
C SER A 50 5.76 -16.89 4.50
N GLN A 51 4.80 -16.45 3.67
CA GLN A 51 3.61 -15.73 4.11
C GLN A 51 3.93 -14.56 5.06
N SER A 52 5.06 -13.86 4.79
CA SER A 52 5.56 -12.77 5.62
C SER A 52 4.83 -11.44 5.40
N THR A 53 4.17 -11.26 4.27
CA THR A 53 3.47 -10.01 3.95
C THR A 53 2.29 -9.76 4.89
N ARG A 54 2.19 -8.54 5.39
CA ARG A 54 1.05 -8.01 6.16
C ARG A 54 0.50 -6.80 5.43
N ILE A 55 -0.83 -6.71 5.34
CA ILE A 55 -1.51 -5.60 4.65
C ILE A 55 -2.50 -4.95 5.60
N VAL A 56 -2.48 -3.62 5.64
CA VAL A 56 -3.42 -2.83 6.43
C VAL A 56 -4.18 -1.89 5.51
N LEU A 57 -5.51 -1.98 5.54
CA LEU A 57 -6.41 -1.06 4.84
C LEU A 57 -6.81 0.07 5.78
N LEU A 58 -6.56 1.30 5.38
CA LEU A 58 -6.94 2.51 6.09
C LEU A 58 -8.01 3.25 5.29
N LEU A 59 -9.18 3.41 5.87
CA LEU A 59 -10.32 4.14 5.32
C LEU A 59 -10.74 5.27 6.26
N GLY A 60 -11.45 6.27 5.72
CA GLY A 60 -12.01 7.37 6.50
C GLY A 60 -10.97 8.08 7.38
N GLU A 61 -11.24 8.21 8.67
CA GLU A 61 -10.35 8.93 9.60
C GLU A 61 -8.98 8.27 9.76
N SER A 62 -8.88 6.94 9.62
CA SER A 62 -7.57 6.28 9.65
C SER A 62 -6.72 6.63 8.44
N HIS A 63 -7.33 6.76 7.27
CA HIS A 63 -6.65 7.25 6.07
C HIS A 63 -6.13 8.68 6.26
N LYS A 64 -6.96 9.60 6.73
CA LYS A 64 -6.55 10.98 7.02
C LYS A 64 -5.42 11.04 8.04
N LYS A 65 -5.53 10.22 9.11
CA LYS A 65 -4.51 10.15 10.17
C LYS A 65 -3.13 9.76 9.64
N LEU A 66 -3.08 8.86 8.66
CA LEU A 66 -1.82 8.52 8.00
C LEU A 66 -1.19 9.75 7.34
N TRP A 67 -1.99 10.48 6.56
CA TRP A 67 -1.47 11.65 5.83
C TRP A 67 -1.10 12.81 6.75
N GLU A 68 -1.76 12.97 7.89
CA GLU A 68 -1.30 13.85 8.97
C GLU A 68 0.08 13.45 9.47
N ILE A 69 0.32 12.15 9.75
CA ILE A 69 1.64 11.64 10.17
C ILE A 69 2.71 11.96 9.12
N VAL A 70 2.40 11.75 7.85
CA VAL A 70 3.31 12.08 6.74
C VAL A 70 3.63 13.57 6.74
N LYS A 71 2.61 14.44 6.77
CA LYS A 71 2.77 15.91 6.79
C LYS A 71 3.59 16.36 8.00
N ASP A 72 3.29 15.88 9.19
CA ASP A 72 4.01 16.23 10.42
C ASP A 72 5.47 15.78 10.41
N THR A 73 5.74 14.65 9.80
CA THR A 73 7.11 14.16 9.64
C THR A 73 7.88 15.00 8.64
N LEU A 74 7.31 15.27 7.48
CA LEU A 74 7.96 16.08 6.43
C LEU A 74 8.15 17.53 6.86
N ARG A 75 7.24 18.12 7.65
CA ARG A 75 7.36 19.48 8.18
C ARG A 75 8.63 19.69 9.01
N LYS A 76 9.15 18.62 9.64
CA LYS A 76 10.37 18.69 10.47
C LYS A 76 11.66 18.64 9.65
N ILE A 77 11.63 18.14 8.42
CA ILE A 77 12.82 17.86 7.61
C ILE A 77 12.87 18.66 6.31
N VAL A 78 11.72 19.11 5.81
CA VAL A 78 11.64 19.91 4.58
C VAL A 78 11.74 21.41 4.92
N PRO A 79 12.56 22.21 4.23
CA PRO A 79 12.61 23.65 4.44
C PRO A 79 11.22 24.29 4.31
N ALA A 80 10.89 25.25 5.19
CA ALA A 80 9.56 25.84 5.31
C ALA A 80 8.98 26.37 3.99
N GLU A 81 9.84 26.95 3.14
CA GLU A 81 9.43 27.49 1.82
C GLU A 81 9.00 26.35 0.86
N ALA A 82 9.70 25.21 0.89
CA ALA A 82 9.40 24.07 0.03
C ALA A 82 8.24 23.23 0.62
N TYR A 83 8.04 23.27 1.93
CA TYR A 83 7.03 22.47 2.61
C TYR A 83 5.60 22.79 2.16
N LYS A 84 5.30 24.08 1.88
CA LYS A 84 3.97 24.50 1.40
C LYS A 84 3.54 23.75 0.13
N ALA A 85 4.45 23.60 -0.83
CA ALA A 85 4.16 22.85 -2.06
C ALA A 85 3.98 21.34 -1.79
N THR A 86 4.77 20.81 -0.85
CA THR A 86 4.65 19.40 -0.41
C THR A 86 3.30 19.15 0.26
N GLU A 87 2.88 20.01 1.17
CA GLU A 87 1.59 19.92 1.86
C GLU A 87 0.42 19.95 0.88
N VAL A 88 0.38 20.94 -0.02
CA VAL A 88 -0.65 21.06 -1.07
C VAL A 88 -0.70 19.79 -1.95
N LYS A 89 0.47 19.23 -2.29
CA LYS A 89 0.52 17.97 -3.06
C LYS A 89 -0.09 16.81 -2.27
N ILE A 90 0.23 16.67 -1.00
CA ILE A 90 -0.31 15.61 -0.15
C ILE A 90 -1.82 15.76 -0.04
N ASP A 91 -2.30 16.96 0.30
CA ASP A 91 -3.72 17.23 0.50
C ASP A 91 -4.54 16.93 -0.76
N ASN A 92 -4.07 17.37 -1.92
CA ASN A 92 -4.83 17.28 -3.17
C ASN A 92 -4.65 15.97 -3.94
N SER A 93 -3.56 15.22 -3.67
CA SER A 93 -3.21 14.04 -4.48
C SER A 93 -3.26 12.73 -3.70
N PHE A 94 -3.22 12.77 -2.36
CA PHE A 94 -3.14 11.56 -1.55
C PHE A 94 -4.21 11.53 -0.46
N GLU A 95 -4.24 12.54 0.41
CA GLU A 95 -5.25 12.63 1.49
C GLU A 95 -6.67 12.81 0.94
N ALA A 96 -6.80 13.42 -0.25
CA ALA A 96 -8.08 13.52 -0.95
C ALA A 96 -8.64 12.15 -1.39
N GLY A 97 -7.86 11.07 -1.30
CA GLY A 97 -8.26 9.73 -1.72
C GLY A 97 -9.30 9.09 -0.81
N TYR A 98 -9.92 8.00 -1.29
CA TYR A 98 -10.90 7.22 -0.55
C TYR A 98 -10.25 6.43 0.59
N GLY A 99 -9.06 5.90 0.37
CA GLY A 99 -8.35 5.08 1.33
C GLY A 99 -6.88 4.89 1.00
N THR A 100 -6.18 4.17 1.87
CA THR A 100 -4.77 3.82 1.71
C THR A 100 -4.56 2.36 2.08
N VAL A 101 -3.79 1.65 1.28
CA VAL A 101 -3.34 0.30 1.59
C VAL A 101 -1.86 0.35 1.96
N LEU A 102 -1.52 -0.13 3.15
CA LEU A 102 -0.15 -0.25 3.63
C LEU A 102 0.33 -1.69 3.52
N PHE A 103 1.54 -1.88 3.05
CA PHE A 103 2.17 -3.19 2.92
C PHE A 103 3.38 -3.29 3.84
N PHE A 104 3.50 -4.38 4.55
CA PHE A 104 4.57 -4.67 5.49
C PHE A 104 5.12 -6.08 5.26
N GLU A 105 6.36 -6.28 5.65
CA GLU A 105 6.96 -7.61 5.73
C GLU A 105 7.29 -7.93 7.20
N ASP A 106 6.81 -9.08 7.67
CA ASP A 106 7.08 -9.57 9.02
C ASP A 106 8.52 -10.08 9.11
N THR A 107 9.40 -9.26 9.69
CA THR A 107 10.83 -9.61 9.83
C THR A 107 11.07 -10.83 10.68
N ALA A 108 10.21 -11.11 11.67
CA ALA A 108 10.37 -12.31 12.51
C ALA A 108 10.21 -13.59 11.68
N VAL A 109 9.31 -13.58 10.70
CA VAL A 109 9.18 -14.69 9.73
C VAL A 109 10.43 -14.81 8.87
N VAL A 110 10.92 -13.69 8.34
CA VAL A 110 12.12 -13.66 7.49
C VAL A 110 13.34 -14.17 8.25
N GLU A 111 13.56 -13.66 9.47
CA GLU A 111 14.66 -14.10 10.34
C GLU A 111 14.54 -15.57 10.76
N GLY A 112 13.32 -16.05 10.99
CA GLY A 112 13.06 -17.46 11.26
C GLY A 112 13.53 -18.35 10.11
N LEU A 113 13.19 -17.97 8.87
CA LEU A 113 13.63 -18.69 7.67
C LEU A 113 15.15 -18.60 7.44
N GLN A 114 15.77 -17.47 7.72
CA GLN A 114 17.24 -17.32 7.67
C GLN A 114 17.94 -18.27 8.63
N LYS A 115 17.38 -18.48 9.83
CA LYS A 115 17.91 -19.42 10.82
C LYS A 115 17.70 -20.88 10.40
N GLN A 116 16.52 -21.18 9.83
CA GLN A 116 16.16 -22.53 9.41
C GLN A 116 16.93 -22.99 8.16
N PHE A 117 17.23 -22.06 7.25
CA PHE A 117 17.90 -22.33 5.97
C PHE A 117 19.14 -21.44 5.78
N PRO A 118 20.25 -21.70 6.52
CA PRO A 118 21.42 -20.83 6.51
C PRO A 118 22.06 -20.61 5.13
N SER A 119 21.97 -21.59 4.22
CA SER A 119 22.48 -21.49 2.84
C SER A 119 21.78 -20.41 2.01
N TYR A 120 20.57 -20.01 2.40
CA TYR A 120 19.77 -18.97 1.72
C TYR A 120 19.59 -17.71 2.56
N LYS A 121 20.35 -17.58 3.64
CA LYS A 121 20.20 -16.49 4.61
C LYS A 121 20.11 -15.11 3.95
N GLU A 122 21.01 -14.83 3.03
CA GLU A 122 21.09 -13.52 2.36
C GLU A 122 19.97 -13.32 1.31
N ASN A 123 19.29 -14.38 0.90
CA ASN A 123 18.25 -14.33 -0.10
C ASN A 123 16.88 -13.98 0.51
N PHE A 124 16.57 -14.42 1.72
CA PHE A 124 15.25 -14.24 2.31
C PHE A 124 14.80 -12.79 2.42
N PRO A 125 15.64 -11.80 2.82
CA PRO A 125 15.23 -10.40 2.80
C PRO A 125 14.91 -9.89 1.39
N VAL A 126 15.65 -10.32 0.38
CA VAL A 126 15.40 -9.95 -1.02
C VAL A 126 14.09 -10.58 -1.51
N TRP A 127 13.87 -11.86 -1.22
CA TRP A 127 12.66 -12.57 -1.61
C TRP A 127 11.40 -12.04 -0.92
N SER A 128 11.50 -11.58 0.33
CA SER A 128 10.36 -10.94 1.00
C SER A 128 9.97 -9.63 0.33
N GLN A 129 10.94 -8.83 -0.09
CA GLN A 129 10.66 -7.60 -0.85
C GLN A 129 10.06 -7.88 -2.22
N GLN A 130 10.52 -8.92 -2.92
CA GLN A 130 9.91 -9.36 -4.17
C GLN A 130 8.46 -9.83 -3.97
N THR A 131 8.20 -10.57 -2.89
CA THR A 131 6.85 -10.98 -2.50
C THR A 131 5.96 -9.77 -2.20
N SER A 132 6.47 -8.80 -1.44
CA SER A 132 5.77 -7.54 -1.19
C SER A 132 5.41 -6.82 -2.50
N ALA A 133 6.35 -6.72 -3.43
CA ALA A 133 6.11 -6.11 -4.74
C ALA A 133 5.02 -6.85 -5.55
N MET A 134 4.97 -8.19 -5.47
CA MET A 134 3.91 -8.97 -6.11
C MET A 134 2.54 -8.69 -5.48
N HIS A 135 2.44 -8.59 -4.15
CA HIS A 135 1.19 -8.21 -3.48
C HIS A 135 0.74 -6.81 -3.88
N GLN A 136 1.67 -5.85 -3.89
CA GLN A 136 1.40 -4.48 -4.31
C GLN A 136 0.83 -4.43 -5.72
N PHE A 137 1.47 -5.12 -6.66
CA PHE A 137 1.02 -5.17 -8.03
C PHE A 137 -0.34 -5.85 -8.18
N ALA A 138 -0.57 -6.96 -7.47
CA ALA A 138 -1.85 -7.68 -7.49
C ALA A 138 -2.99 -6.82 -6.95
N VAL A 139 -2.81 -6.20 -5.77
CA VAL A 139 -3.82 -5.30 -5.18
C VAL A 139 -4.09 -4.12 -6.10
N TRP A 140 -3.05 -3.46 -6.61
CA TRP A 140 -3.22 -2.33 -7.52
C TRP A 140 -3.99 -2.70 -8.78
N THR A 141 -3.66 -3.84 -9.39
CA THR A 141 -4.33 -4.31 -10.60
C THR A 141 -5.80 -4.68 -10.35
N MET A 142 -6.10 -5.32 -9.22
CA MET A 142 -7.48 -5.65 -8.84
C MET A 142 -8.30 -4.40 -8.48
N LEU A 143 -7.70 -3.41 -7.84
CA LEU A 143 -8.35 -2.11 -7.58
C LEU A 143 -8.64 -1.37 -8.89
N GLU A 144 -7.72 -1.41 -9.84
CA GLU A 144 -7.93 -0.84 -11.19
C GLU A 144 -9.09 -1.54 -11.91
N ASP A 145 -9.16 -2.88 -11.85
CA ASP A 145 -10.28 -3.64 -12.42
C ASP A 145 -11.62 -3.28 -11.77
N ALA A 146 -11.59 -2.98 -10.47
CA ALA A 146 -12.74 -2.50 -9.71
C ALA A 146 -13.09 -1.03 -9.97
N GLY A 147 -12.34 -0.32 -10.83
CA GLY A 147 -12.61 1.07 -11.22
C GLY A 147 -11.93 2.13 -10.36
N PHE A 148 -10.93 1.76 -9.55
CA PHE A 148 -10.11 2.73 -8.81
C PHE A 148 -8.89 3.19 -9.60
N GLY A 149 -8.56 4.48 -9.49
CA GLY A 149 -7.23 4.99 -9.78
C GLY A 149 -6.38 4.99 -8.51
N ALA A 150 -5.10 4.72 -8.63
CA ALA A 150 -4.21 4.71 -7.49
C ALA A 150 -2.78 5.17 -7.83
N SER A 151 -1.99 5.49 -6.80
CA SER A 151 -0.57 5.80 -6.94
C SER A 151 0.26 5.13 -5.86
N LEU A 152 1.47 4.75 -6.21
CA LEU A 152 2.45 4.17 -5.33
C LEU A 152 3.26 5.28 -4.65
N GLN A 153 3.28 5.32 -3.31
CA GLN A 153 4.02 6.31 -2.56
C GLN A 153 4.98 5.66 -1.56
N HIS A 154 6.15 6.26 -1.36
CA HIS A 154 7.19 5.75 -0.49
C HIS A 154 7.64 6.87 0.46
N TYR A 155 7.25 6.80 1.72
CA TYR A 155 7.64 7.73 2.77
C TYR A 155 8.52 7.09 3.84
N ASN A 156 8.79 5.81 3.71
CA ASN A 156 9.68 5.14 4.65
C ASN A 156 11.17 5.36 4.29
N PRO A 157 12.03 5.27 5.30
CA PRO A 157 11.72 4.87 6.69
C PRO A 157 11.16 6.02 7.54
N LEU A 158 10.89 7.19 6.99
CA LEU A 158 10.61 8.43 7.72
C LEU A 158 9.38 8.34 8.64
N ILE A 159 8.37 7.57 8.26
CA ILE A 159 7.10 7.43 8.98
C ILE A 159 6.95 6.12 9.74
N ASP A 160 7.89 5.19 9.61
CA ASP A 160 7.75 3.81 10.08
C ASP A 160 7.43 3.70 11.57
N GLU A 161 8.17 4.43 12.42
CA GLU A 161 7.95 4.43 13.87
C GLU A 161 6.58 5.00 14.26
N ALA A 162 6.19 6.12 13.62
CA ALA A 162 4.93 6.77 13.92
C ALA A 162 3.73 5.92 13.47
N VAL A 163 3.84 5.26 12.32
CA VAL A 163 2.83 4.35 11.78
C VAL A 163 2.72 3.10 12.66
N ALA A 164 3.84 2.48 13.02
CA ALA A 164 3.86 1.32 13.90
C ALA A 164 3.20 1.61 15.25
N LYS A 165 3.51 2.76 15.84
CA LYS A 165 2.91 3.23 17.10
C LYS A 165 1.41 3.48 16.96
N GLN A 166 0.98 4.14 15.89
CA GLN A 166 -0.43 4.54 15.68
C GLN A 166 -1.34 3.33 15.54
N TRP A 167 -0.92 2.30 14.83
CA TRP A 167 -1.74 1.11 14.57
C TRP A 167 -1.28 -0.15 15.31
N HIS A 168 -0.40 0.00 16.32
CA HIS A 168 0.11 -1.12 17.13
C HIS A 168 0.69 -2.26 16.29
N ILE A 169 1.34 -1.90 15.17
CA ILE A 169 2.02 -2.84 14.30
C ILE A 169 3.35 -3.16 14.98
N ASN A 170 3.62 -4.44 15.23
CA ASN A 170 4.95 -4.86 15.70
C ASN A 170 6.01 -4.27 14.76
N PRO A 171 7.22 -3.91 15.28
CA PRO A 171 8.27 -3.38 14.45
C PRO A 171 8.71 -4.44 13.44
N VAL A 172 7.98 -4.50 12.38
CA VAL A 172 8.21 -5.25 11.18
C VAL A 172 8.80 -4.29 10.18
N SER A 173 9.86 -4.67 9.56
CA SER A 173 10.53 -3.77 8.66
C SER A 173 9.70 -3.55 7.39
N TYR A 174 9.62 -2.32 7.02
CA TYR A 174 9.31 -1.76 5.70
C TYR A 174 7.87 -1.81 5.25
N THR A 175 7.29 -0.66 5.39
CA THR A 175 6.10 -0.29 4.64
C THR A 175 6.49 0.25 3.31
N HIS A 176 5.82 -0.21 2.31
CA HIS A 176 5.81 0.52 1.05
C HIS A 176 4.48 0.40 0.41
N LEU A 177 3.80 1.41 0.33
CA LEU A 177 2.76 1.68 -0.60
C LEU A 177 1.52 2.22 0.03
N THR A 178 1.33 3.45 -0.20
CA THR A 178 0.02 4.04 -0.13
C THR A 178 -0.59 3.93 -1.52
N LEU A 179 -1.73 3.28 -1.61
CA LEU A 179 -2.60 3.37 -2.76
C LEU A 179 -3.77 4.27 -2.37
N PRO A 180 -3.63 5.61 -2.41
CA PRO A 180 -4.79 6.46 -2.39
C PRO A 180 -5.60 6.15 -3.65
N THR A 181 -6.89 5.94 -3.49
CA THR A 181 -7.77 5.41 -4.53
C THR A 181 -8.93 6.35 -4.78
N ASN A 182 -9.32 6.46 -6.04
CA ASN A 182 -10.56 7.11 -6.47
C ASN A 182 -11.24 6.31 -7.57
N SER A 183 -12.53 6.57 -7.78
CA SER A 183 -13.18 6.12 -9.00
C SER A 183 -12.53 6.78 -10.23
N LEU A 184 -12.20 5.98 -11.22
CA LEU A 184 -11.87 6.49 -12.56
C LEU A 184 -13.17 7.02 -13.19
N VAL A 185 -13.19 8.29 -13.54
CA VAL A 185 -14.31 8.94 -14.24
C VAL A 185 -14.15 8.72 -15.74
#